data_8d2e3ae4d108abd1eedc8480cfbeab0c
#
_entry.id   8d2e3ae4d108abd1eedc8480cfbeab0c
#
_cell.length_a   1.000
_cell.length_b   1.000
_cell.length_c   1.000
_cell.angle_alpha   90.00
_cell.angle_beta   90.00
_cell.angle_gamma   90.00
#
_symmetry.space_group_name_H-M   'P 1'
#
loop_
_entity.id
_entity.type
_entity.pdbx_description
1 polymer ?
#
loop_
_entity_poly.entity_id
_entity_poly.type
_entity_poly.pdbx_seq_one_letter_code
_entity_poly.pdbx_strand_id
1 'polypeptide(L)'
;LSQPVLGLALDGIGLGIDNTPWGGELLWVDGARFKRLGHLTTLALPGGDRAAQEPWRMAAAALARLNRGYEIVQRFANQPAAETVAVMLASNLNCPQTSSMGRLFDAAAGLLGISSIQTHEAQAAMQLQHLAEQYGPVHALTEGYQITENNNLDFSSLLSALIDCHDEKYDHAYAAALFHATVAAGLAAWVEKAAHQYEVTHVALGGGCFHNALLRH
;
A
#
# COMPACT_ATOMS: atom_id res chain seq x y z
N LEU A 1 -14.85 -25.42 -6.08
CA LEU A 1 -16.01 -24.60 -5.68
C LEU A 1 -17.03 -24.64 -6.82
N SER A 2 -18.31 -24.86 -6.53
CA SER A 2 -19.39 -24.91 -7.52
C SER A 2 -19.96 -23.54 -7.87
N GLN A 3 -19.45 -22.49 -7.22
CA GLN A 3 -19.89 -21.10 -7.40
C GLN A 3 -18.66 -20.18 -7.49
N PRO A 4 -18.78 -19.02 -8.17
CA PRO A 4 -17.74 -18.02 -8.20
C PRO A 4 -17.37 -17.49 -6.80
N VAL A 5 -16.12 -17.08 -6.63
CA VAL A 5 -15.61 -16.44 -5.41
C VAL A 5 -14.91 -15.13 -5.75
N LEU A 6 -14.91 -14.19 -4.83
CA LEU A 6 -13.96 -13.07 -4.87
C LEU A 6 -12.65 -13.49 -4.23
N GLY A 7 -11.54 -13.18 -4.90
CA GLY A 7 -10.20 -13.34 -4.36
C GLY A 7 -9.62 -11.97 -4.00
N LEU A 8 -9.26 -11.74 -2.76
CA LEU A 8 -8.47 -10.59 -2.36
C LEU A 8 -7.04 -11.08 -2.15
N ALA A 9 -6.14 -10.71 -3.08
CA ALA A 9 -4.74 -11.13 -3.08
C ALA A 9 -3.85 -9.96 -2.65
N LEU A 10 -3.28 -10.05 -1.42
CA LEU A 10 -2.45 -9.00 -0.83
C LEU A 10 -1.04 -9.54 -0.52
N ASP A 11 -0.06 -9.06 -1.27
CA ASP A 11 1.31 -9.58 -1.20
C ASP A 11 2.39 -8.49 -1.31
N GLY A 12 3.62 -8.90 -1.04
CA GLY A 12 4.81 -8.09 -1.22
C GLY A 12 5.04 -7.68 -2.66
N ILE A 13 5.29 -8.62 -3.55
CA ILE A 13 5.32 -8.46 -5.01
C ILE A 13 5.11 -9.83 -5.65
N GLY A 14 4.20 -9.90 -6.64
CA GLY A 14 4.02 -11.04 -7.53
C GLY A 14 4.09 -10.60 -8.99
N LEU A 15 4.41 -11.50 -9.90
CA LEU A 15 4.36 -11.22 -11.33
C LEU A 15 2.94 -11.43 -11.85
N GLY A 16 2.31 -10.37 -12.34
CA GLY A 16 1.00 -10.42 -12.98
C GLY A 16 1.04 -11.02 -14.38
N ILE A 17 -0.13 -11.42 -14.89
CA ILE A 17 -0.27 -11.95 -16.27
C ILE A 17 0.05 -10.91 -17.35
N ASP A 18 0.06 -9.65 -16.99
CA ASP A 18 0.42 -8.49 -17.81
C ASP A 18 1.90 -8.09 -17.68
N ASN A 19 2.71 -8.94 -17.03
CA ASN A 19 4.12 -8.71 -16.71
C ASN A 19 4.37 -7.46 -15.84
N THR A 20 3.37 -7.02 -15.08
CA THR A 20 3.54 -5.94 -14.10
C THR A 20 3.66 -6.50 -12.67
N PRO A 21 4.33 -5.78 -11.75
CA PRO A 21 4.40 -6.15 -10.34
C PRO A 21 3.03 -6.01 -9.66
N TRP A 22 2.39 -7.15 -9.37
CA TRP A 22 1.14 -7.23 -8.61
C TRP A 22 1.38 -7.45 -7.12
N GLY A 23 0.30 -7.34 -6.32
CA GLY A 23 0.30 -7.63 -4.88
C GLY A 23 -0.80 -6.90 -4.10
N GLY A 24 -1.80 -6.37 -4.81
CA GLY A 24 -2.98 -5.75 -4.20
C GLY A 24 -4.17 -5.85 -5.15
N GLU A 25 -4.67 -7.07 -5.38
CA GLU A 25 -5.67 -7.37 -6.42
C GLU A 25 -6.98 -7.86 -5.85
N LEU A 26 -8.07 -7.37 -6.44
CA LEU A 26 -9.39 -7.95 -6.29
C LEU A 26 -9.73 -8.75 -7.56
N LEU A 27 -9.97 -10.03 -7.38
CA LEU A 27 -10.19 -11.00 -8.44
C LEU A 27 -11.59 -11.59 -8.36
N TRP A 28 -12.22 -11.83 -9.50
CA TRP A 28 -13.34 -12.75 -9.61
C TRP A 28 -12.84 -14.09 -10.15
N VAL A 29 -13.19 -15.19 -9.52
CA VAL A 29 -12.69 -16.53 -9.83
C VAL A 29 -13.83 -17.51 -9.93
N ASP A 30 -13.89 -18.28 -11.04
CA ASP A 30 -14.85 -19.35 -11.28
C ASP A 30 -14.13 -20.56 -11.89
N GLY A 31 -13.85 -21.54 -11.05
CA GLY A 31 -13.03 -22.70 -11.41
C GLY A 31 -11.61 -22.30 -11.83
N ALA A 32 -11.26 -22.55 -13.09
CA ALA A 32 -9.96 -22.16 -13.66
C ALA A 32 -9.95 -20.78 -14.33
N ARG A 33 -11.09 -20.10 -14.38
CA ARG A 33 -11.21 -18.78 -14.98
C ARG A 33 -11.08 -17.71 -13.89
N PHE A 34 -10.37 -16.63 -14.19
CA PHE A 34 -10.35 -15.47 -13.31
C PHE A 34 -10.38 -14.17 -14.11
N LYS A 35 -10.83 -13.10 -13.45
CA LYS A 35 -10.82 -11.74 -13.96
C LYS A 35 -10.31 -10.81 -12.87
N ARG A 36 -9.34 -9.95 -13.18
CA ARG A 36 -8.92 -8.85 -12.31
C ARG A 36 -10.01 -7.78 -12.34
N LEU A 37 -10.71 -7.60 -11.22
CA LEU A 37 -11.80 -6.62 -11.09
C LEU A 37 -11.29 -5.22 -10.80
N GLY A 38 -10.14 -5.14 -10.13
CA GLY A 38 -9.46 -3.93 -9.75
C GLY A 38 -8.17 -4.24 -9.02
N HIS A 39 -7.42 -3.20 -8.68
CA HIS A 39 -6.16 -3.29 -7.94
C HIS A 39 -5.95 -2.03 -7.09
N LEU A 40 -5.02 -2.09 -6.14
CA LEU A 40 -4.57 -0.89 -5.45
C LEU A 40 -4.00 0.10 -6.47
N THR A 41 -4.32 1.37 -6.30
CA THR A 41 -3.73 2.41 -7.15
C THR A 41 -2.22 2.33 -7.08
N THR A 42 -1.58 2.29 -8.26
CA THR A 42 -0.16 1.97 -8.36
C THR A 42 0.74 3.04 -7.78
N LEU A 43 1.85 2.58 -7.19
CA LEU A 43 3.01 3.39 -6.81
C LEU A 43 4.19 3.05 -7.71
N ALA A 44 5.04 4.02 -7.96
CA ALA A 44 6.29 3.81 -8.66
C ALA A 44 7.30 3.05 -7.78
N LEU A 45 8.14 2.19 -8.40
CA LEU A 45 9.26 1.50 -7.76
C LEU A 45 10.58 2.16 -8.19
N PRO A 46 11.04 3.25 -7.59
CA PRO A 46 12.26 3.94 -8.03
C PRO A 46 13.50 3.07 -7.78
N GLY A 47 14.05 2.52 -8.87
CA GLY A 47 15.14 1.56 -8.86
C GLY A 47 14.69 0.09 -8.78
N GLY A 48 13.43 -0.21 -9.10
CA GLY A 48 12.91 -1.58 -9.13
C GLY A 48 12.99 -2.27 -7.77
N ASP A 49 13.64 -3.45 -7.70
CA ASP A 49 13.74 -4.27 -6.49
C ASP A 49 14.36 -3.52 -5.30
N ARG A 50 15.20 -2.52 -5.57
CA ARG A 50 15.80 -1.72 -4.51
C ARG A 50 14.75 -0.94 -3.71
N ALA A 51 13.64 -0.55 -4.32
CA ALA A 51 12.54 0.11 -3.62
C ALA A 51 11.90 -0.78 -2.54
N ALA A 52 11.94 -2.11 -2.71
CA ALA A 52 11.47 -3.06 -1.71
C ALA A 52 12.42 -3.22 -0.51
N GLN A 53 13.69 -2.86 -0.66
CA GLN A 53 14.70 -2.90 0.40
C GLN A 53 14.85 -1.56 1.12
N GLU A 54 14.44 -0.48 0.48
CA GLU A 54 14.60 0.89 0.95
C GLU A 54 13.23 1.61 1.06
N PRO A 55 12.45 1.41 2.15
CA PRO A 55 11.12 2.02 2.36
C PRO A 55 11.07 3.53 2.11
N TRP A 56 12.16 4.27 2.36
CA TRP A 56 12.24 5.69 2.06
C TRP A 56 12.01 6.00 0.56
N ARG A 57 12.35 5.06 -0.35
CA ARG A 57 12.09 5.20 -1.80
C ARG A 57 10.60 5.09 -2.10
N MET A 58 9.90 4.22 -1.37
CA MET A 58 8.45 4.10 -1.50
C MET A 58 7.74 5.33 -0.92
N ALA A 59 8.27 5.90 0.16
CA ALA A 59 7.81 7.20 0.68
C ALA A 59 8.06 8.34 -0.35
N ALA A 60 9.21 8.36 -1.01
CA ALA A 60 9.48 9.30 -2.10
C ALA A 60 8.51 9.12 -3.28
N ALA A 61 8.17 7.88 -3.64
CA ALA A 61 7.17 7.59 -4.67
C ALA A 61 5.76 8.09 -4.27
N ALA A 62 5.38 7.94 -3.00
CA ALA A 62 4.13 8.49 -2.47
C ALA A 62 4.11 10.03 -2.54
N LEU A 63 5.19 10.70 -2.16
CA LEU A 63 5.32 12.16 -2.31
C LEU A 63 5.18 12.60 -3.77
N ALA A 64 5.87 11.93 -4.70
CA ALA A 64 5.77 12.24 -6.12
C ALA A 64 4.34 12.07 -6.64
N ARG A 65 3.64 11.00 -6.25
CA ARG A 65 2.23 10.75 -6.60
C ARG A 65 1.29 11.84 -6.08
N LEU A 66 1.57 12.38 -4.89
CA LEU A 66 0.80 13.46 -4.25
C LEU A 66 1.19 14.86 -4.77
N ASN A 67 1.99 14.96 -5.83
CA ASN A 67 2.56 16.21 -6.37
C ASN A 67 3.45 16.96 -5.35
N ARG A 68 4.00 16.24 -4.36
CA ARG A 68 4.93 16.74 -3.33
C ARG A 68 6.37 16.28 -3.59
N GLY A 69 6.69 15.90 -4.82
CA GLY A 69 8.04 15.42 -5.21
C GLY A 69 9.16 16.43 -4.93
N TYR A 70 8.86 17.73 -4.84
CA TYR A 70 9.81 18.77 -4.48
C TYR A 70 10.33 18.66 -3.03
N GLU A 71 9.66 17.90 -2.16
CA GLU A 71 10.06 17.68 -0.78
C GLU A 71 11.08 16.54 -0.60
N ILE A 72 11.24 15.67 -1.60
CA ILE A 72 12.01 14.43 -1.50
C ILE A 72 13.44 14.69 -1.01
N VAL A 73 14.15 15.62 -1.63
CA VAL A 73 15.55 15.90 -1.31
C VAL A 73 15.72 16.42 0.12
N GLN A 74 14.81 17.27 0.57
CA GLN A 74 14.83 17.81 1.92
C GLN A 74 14.46 16.77 2.97
N ARG A 75 13.39 15.99 2.74
CA ARG A 75 12.90 14.97 3.69
C ARG A 75 13.89 13.82 3.87
N PHE A 76 14.56 13.46 2.79
CA PHE A 76 15.52 12.34 2.78
C PHE A 76 16.96 12.81 2.60
N ALA A 77 17.32 13.97 3.16
CA ALA A 77 18.66 14.56 3.04
C ALA A 77 19.78 13.66 3.59
N ASN A 78 19.45 12.74 4.50
CA ASN A 78 20.36 11.72 5.02
C ASN A 78 20.56 10.51 4.08
N GLN A 79 19.79 10.43 2.98
CA GLN A 79 19.91 9.36 1.98
C GLN A 79 20.78 9.82 0.80
N PRO A 80 21.93 9.18 0.54
CA PRO A 80 22.84 9.63 -0.52
C PRO A 80 22.23 9.66 -1.93
N ALA A 81 21.15 8.89 -2.15
CA ALA A 81 20.48 8.79 -3.44
C ALA A 81 19.22 9.67 -3.55
N ALA A 82 18.95 10.59 -2.60
CA ALA A 82 17.71 11.36 -2.58
C ALA A 82 17.50 12.20 -3.85
N GLU A 83 18.52 12.92 -4.31
CA GLU A 83 18.47 13.69 -5.55
C GLU A 83 18.25 12.79 -6.78
N THR A 84 18.96 11.66 -6.84
CA THR A 84 18.80 10.69 -7.94
C THR A 84 17.39 10.14 -7.98
N VAL A 85 16.82 9.76 -6.85
CA VAL A 85 15.45 9.24 -6.77
C VAL A 85 14.42 10.30 -7.15
N ALA A 86 14.61 11.55 -6.74
CA ALA A 86 13.75 12.65 -7.15
C ALA A 86 13.74 12.83 -8.69
N VAL A 87 14.92 12.79 -9.33
CA VAL A 87 15.03 12.86 -10.81
C VAL A 87 14.42 11.65 -11.48
N MET A 88 14.64 10.43 -10.96
CA MET A 88 14.05 9.20 -11.49
C MET A 88 12.52 9.27 -11.50
N LEU A 89 11.92 9.71 -10.40
CA LEU A 89 10.47 9.85 -10.27
C LEU A 89 9.93 10.94 -11.18
N ALA A 90 10.58 12.09 -11.26
CA ALA A 90 10.17 13.20 -12.12
C ALA A 90 10.22 12.84 -13.63
N SER A 91 11.20 12.03 -14.04
CA SER A 91 11.39 11.59 -15.43
C SER A 91 10.79 10.21 -15.74
N ASN A 92 10.18 9.54 -14.76
CA ASN A 92 9.70 8.15 -14.85
C ASN A 92 10.78 7.17 -15.34
N LEU A 93 12.05 7.41 -14.95
CA LEU A 93 13.19 6.59 -15.36
C LEU A 93 13.43 5.46 -14.36
N ASN A 94 13.40 4.19 -14.82
CA ASN A 94 13.54 3.00 -13.99
C ASN A 94 12.60 3.01 -12.77
N CYS A 95 11.32 3.33 -13.03
CA CYS A 95 10.26 3.43 -12.03
C CYS A 95 9.05 2.56 -12.45
N PRO A 96 9.18 1.22 -12.55
CA PRO A 96 8.03 0.37 -12.85
C PRO A 96 6.92 0.60 -11.84
N GLN A 97 5.67 0.44 -12.28
CA GLN A 97 4.49 0.64 -11.43
C GLN A 97 4.10 -0.66 -10.74
N THR A 98 3.67 -0.57 -9.49
CA THR A 98 3.21 -1.73 -8.71
C THR A 98 1.90 -1.44 -7.99
N SER A 99 1.03 -2.44 -7.92
CA SER A 99 -0.17 -2.46 -7.08
C SER A 99 0.06 -3.13 -5.71
N SER A 100 1.31 -3.43 -5.36
CA SER A 100 1.66 -4.20 -4.16
C SER A 100 1.20 -3.55 -2.85
N MET A 101 0.48 -4.31 -2.03
CA MET A 101 0.14 -3.94 -0.65
C MET A 101 1.40 -3.80 0.21
N GLY A 102 2.37 -4.69 0.05
CA GLY A 102 3.65 -4.60 0.78
C GLY A 102 4.38 -3.28 0.52
N ARG A 103 4.32 -2.77 -0.70
CA ARG A 103 4.91 -1.47 -1.06
C ARG A 103 4.14 -0.29 -0.51
N LEU A 104 2.82 -0.43 -0.29
CA LEU A 104 2.02 0.56 0.42
C LEU A 104 2.44 0.63 1.91
N PHE A 105 2.69 -0.52 2.55
CA PHE A 105 3.24 -0.58 3.91
C PHE A 105 4.62 0.07 4.00
N ASP A 106 5.51 -0.18 3.04
CA ASP A 106 6.83 0.44 3.00
C ASP A 106 6.72 1.97 2.82
N ALA A 107 5.81 2.44 1.97
CA ALA A 107 5.55 3.86 1.80
C ALA A 107 5.10 4.51 3.12
N ALA A 108 4.16 3.90 3.82
CA ALA A 108 3.68 4.41 5.11
C ALA A 108 4.80 4.44 6.16
N ALA A 109 5.58 3.36 6.29
CA ALA A 109 6.71 3.30 7.23
C ALA A 109 7.80 4.32 6.91
N GLY A 110 8.09 4.52 5.64
CA GLY A 110 9.08 5.51 5.18
C GLY A 110 8.59 6.95 5.38
N LEU A 111 7.31 7.26 5.14
CA LEU A 111 6.70 8.57 5.37
C LEU A 111 6.73 8.96 6.86
N LEU A 112 6.45 8.00 7.74
CA LEU A 112 6.48 8.19 9.18
C LEU A 112 7.89 8.16 9.78
N GLY A 113 8.94 7.88 8.97
CA GLY A 113 10.31 7.78 9.44
C GLY A 113 10.58 6.55 10.33
N ILE A 114 9.70 5.54 10.32
CA ILE A 114 9.82 4.32 11.12
C ILE A 114 10.90 3.39 10.58
N SER A 115 10.95 3.25 9.25
CA SER A 115 11.92 2.40 8.56
C SER A 115 12.41 3.06 7.29
N SER A 116 13.73 3.25 7.16
CA SER A 116 14.33 3.76 5.92
C SER A 116 14.98 2.67 5.08
N ILE A 117 15.54 1.64 5.71
CA ILE A 117 16.20 0.51 5.07
C ILE A 117 15.79 -0.78 5.79
N GLN A 118 15.45 -1.81 5.03
CA GLN A 118 15.08 -3.13 5.55
C GLN A 118 16.26 -4.11 5.41
N THR A 119 16.46 -4.93 6.44
CA THR A 119 17.45 -6.00 6.46
C THR A 119 16.84 -7.36 6.15
N HIS A 120 15.51 -7.48 6.24
CA HIS A 120 14.74 -8.67 5.91
C HIS A 120 13.35 -8.29 5.40
N GLU A 121 12.71 -9.21 4.72
CA GLU A 121 11.38 -9.02 4.13
C GLU A 121 10.33 -8.63 5.17
N ALA A 122 9.42 -7.72 4.81
CA ALA A 122 8.30 -7.23 5.61
C ALA A 122 8.68 -6.54 6.94
N GLN A 123 9.95 -6.19 7.18
CA GLN A 123 10.40 -5.55 8.41
C GLN A 123 9.62 -4.25 8.69
N ALA A 124 9.45 -3.40 7.69
CA ALA A 124 8.71 -2.14 7.84
C ALA A 124 7.24 -2.38 8.21
N ALA A 125 6.59 -3.37 7.59
CA ALA A 125 5.21 -3.74 7.90
C ALA A 125 5.06 -4.28 9.33
N MET A 126 6.02 -5.11 9.80
CA MET A 126 6.03 -5.60 11.17
C MET A 126 6.25 -4.49 12.21
N GLN A 127 7.12 -3.52 11.91
CA GLN A 127 7.34 -2.37 12.78
C GLN A 127 6.08 -1.48 12.87
N LEU A 128 5.41 -1.23 11.74
CA LEU A 128 4.12 -0.52 11.71
C LEU A 128 3.05 -1.26 12.52
N GLN A 129 2.92 -2.58 12.33
CA GLN A 129 1.96 -3.39 13.10
C GLN A 129 2.23 -3.28 14.60
N HIS A 130 3.49 -3.46 15.02
CA HIS A 130 3.86 -3.39 16.43
C HIS A 130 3.50 -2.04 17.08
N LEU A 131 3.79 -0.93 16.39
CA LEU A 131 3.41 0.40 16.87
C LEU A 131 1.89 0.56 16.96
N ALA A 132 1.14 0.11 15.96
CA ALA A 132 -0.31 0.18 15.95
C ALA A 132 -0.93 -0.65 17.10
N GLU A 133 -0.40 -1.85 17.38
CA GLU A 133 -0.82 -2.69 18.49
C GLU A 133 -0.54 -2.03 19.86
N GLN A 134 0.57 -1.29 19.99
CA GLN A 134 0.88 -0.55 21.22
C GLN A 134 -0.09 0.60 21.47
N TYR A 135 -0.55 1.27 20.41
CA TYR A 135 -1.52 2.37 20.55
C TYR A 135 -2.93 1.84 20.82
N GLY A 136 -3.31 0.78 20.16
CA GLY A 136 -4.64 0.21 20.21
C GLY A 136 -5.57 0.67 19.09
N PRO A 137 -6.86 0.28 19.14
CA PRO A 137 -7.80 0.53 18.06
C PRO A 137 -8.16 2.02 17.93
N VAL A 138 -8.25 2.47 16.68
CA VAL A 138 -8.70 3.82 16.29
C VAL A 138 -9.76 3.73 15.21
N HIS A 139 -10.52 4.79 15.00
CA HIS A 139 -11.40 4.90 13.86
C HIS A 139 -10.60 5.12 12.57
N ALA A 140 -11.07 4.51 11.48
CA ALA A 140 -10.52 4.78 10.15
C ALA A 140 -10.63 6.27 9.81
N LEU A 141 -9.66 6.78 9.05
CA LEU A 141 -9.68 8.17 8.57
C LEU A 141 -10.89 8.39 7.67
N THR A 142 -11.71 9.37 7.99
CA THR A 142 -12.81 9.80 7.13
C THR A 142 -12.24 10.22 5.77
N GLU A 143 -12.80 9.68 4.68
CA GLU A 143 -12.29 9.90 3.31
C GLU A 143 -10.82 9.49 3.09
N GLY A 144 -10.28 8.63 3.94
CA GLY A 144 -8.89 8.15 3.84
C GLY A 144 -8.64 7.20 2.65
N TYR A 145 -9.70 6.73 1.99
CA TYR A 145 -9.63 5.90 0.79
C TYR A 145 -10.74 6.25 -0.20
N GLN A 146 -10.53 5.89 -1.45
CA GLN A 146 -11.52 6.04 -2.53
C GLN A 146 -11.52 4.81 -3.44
N ILE A 147 -12.70 4.32 -3.81
CA ILE A 147 -12.85 3.33 -4.88
C ILE A 147 -13.17 4.09 -6.16
N THR A 148 -12.21 4.09 -7.10
CA THR A 148 -12.31 4.83 -8.36
C THR A 148 -13.37 4.26 -9.30
N GLU A 149 -13.67 4.97 -10.39
CA GLU A 149 -14.59 4.49 -11.44
C GLU A 149 -14.10 3.19 -12.10
N ASN A 150 -12.78 3.01 -12.21
CA ASN A 150 -12.15 1.78 -12.73
C ASN A 150 -12.07 0.67 -11.68
N ASN A 151 -12.77 0.83 -10.55
CA ASN A 151 -12.78 -0.11 -9.43
C ASN A 151 -11.39 -0.34 -8.79
N ASN A 152 -10.47 0.62 -8.88
CA ASN A 152 -9.22 0.58 -8.15
C ASN A 152 -9.40 1.22 -6.76
N LEU A 153 -8.71 0.67 -5.76
CA LEU A 153 -8.70 1.21 -4.40
C LEU A 153 -7.52 2.17 -4.23
N ASP A 154 -7.81 3.42 -3.94
CA ASP A 154 -6.83 4.50 -3.80
C ASP A 154 -6.72 4.94 -2.33
N PHE A 155 -5.50 4.97 -1.80
CA PHE A 155 -5.15 5.43 -0.46
C PHE A 155 -4.36 6.74 -0.47
N SER A 156 -4.42 7.54 -1.52
CA SER A 156 -3.68 8.80 -1.62
C SER A 156 -4.01 9.76 -0.49
N SER A 157 -5.28 9.87 -0.08
CA SER A 157 -5.70 10.70 1.07
C SER A 157 -5.08 10.22 2.38
N LEU A 158 -5.03 8.90 2.61
CA LEU A 158 -4.36 8.33 3.78
C LEU A 158 -2.86 8.65 3.76
N LEU A 159 -2.17 8.44 2.64
CA LEU A 159 -0.74 8.76 2.52
C LEU A 159 -0.47 10.26 2.79
N SER A 160 -1.36 11.15 2.34
CA SER A 160 -1.25 12.58 2.66
C SER A 160 -1.39 12.84 4.16
N ALA A 161 -2.38 12.21 4.81
CA ALA A 161 -2.58 12.36 6.25
C ALA A 161 -1.38 11.84 7.07
N LEU A 162 -0.71 10.75 6.62
CA LEU A 162 0.50 10.27 7.29
C LEU A 162 1.67 11.25 7.18
N ILE A 163 1.79 11.96 6.06
CA ILE A 163 2.80 13.03 5.91
C ILE A 163 2.50 14.15 6.91
N ASP A 164 1.24 14.57 7.01
CA ASP A 164 0.82 15.62 7.94
C ASP A 164 1.03 15.20 9.40
N CYS A 165 0.72 13.93 9.76
CA CYS A 165 1.04 13.37 11.08
C CYS A 165 2.54 13.46 11.40
N HIS A 166 3.41 13.16 10.46
CA HIS A 166 4.85 13.25 10.65
C HIS A 166 5.31 14.71 10.82
N ASP A 167 4.81 15.62 9.99
CA ASP A 167 5.19 17.04 10.00
C ASP A 167 4.73 17.74 11.29
N GLU A 168 3.54 17.39 11.78
CA GLU A 168 2.97 17.91 13.02
C GLU A 168 3.46 17.17 14.28
N LYS A 169 4.34 16.16 14.11
CA LYS A 169 4.93 15.34 15.18
C LYS A 169 3.89 14.60 16.03
N TYR A 170 2.84 14.10 15.39
CA TYR A 170 1.93 13.17 16.06
C TYR A 170 2.68 11.91 16.50
N ASP A 171 2.08 11.20 17.45
CA ASP A 171 2.58 9.89 17.88
C ASP A 171 2.61 8.92 16.70
N HIS A 172 3.77 8.36 16.40
CA HIS A 172 3.95 7.38 15.33
C HIS A 172 3.10 6.13 15.56
N ALA A 173 2.81 5.76 16.81
CA ALA A 173 1.95 4.64 17.13
C ALA A 173 0.48 4.93 16.75
N TYR A 174 0.01 6.17 16.99
CA TYR A 174 -1.29 6.64 16.50
C TYR A 174 -1.37 6.60 14.97
N ALA A 175 -0.36 7.15 14.29
CA ALA A 175 -0.34 7.19 12.83
C ALA A 175 -0.31 5.78 12.21
N ALA A 176 0.43 4.85 12.83
CA ALA A 176 0.45 3.45 12.44
C ALA A 176 -0.91 2.75 12.67
N ALA A 177 -1.60 3.04 13.78
CA ALA A 177 -2.94 2.53 14.05
C ALA A 177 -3.96 3.10 13.03
N LEU A 178 -3.89 4.40 12.75
CA LEU A 178 -4.73 5.07 11.74
C LEU A 178 -4.54 4.47 10.34
N PHE A 179 -3.29 4.18 9.97
CA PHE A 179 -2.98 3.49 8.71
C PHE A 179 -3.68 2.13 8.62
N HIS A 180 -3.53 1.26 9.62
CA HIS A 180 -4.12 -0.07 9.61
C HIS A 180 -5.65 -0.02 9.59
N ALA A 181 -6.26 0.80 10.44
CA ALA A 181 -7.72 0.94 10.51
C ALA A 181 -8.29 1.42 9.16
N THR A 182 -7.62 2.38 8.51
CA THR A 182 -8.09 2.94 7.23
C THR A 182 -7.89 1.96 6.08
N VAL A 183 -6.77 1.24 6.05
CA VAL A 183 -6.53 0.18 5.05
C VAL A 183 -7.56 -0.94 5.20
N ALA A 184 -7.81 -1.43 6.41
CA ALA A 184 -8.82 -2.47 6.66
C ALA A 184 -10.22 -2.03 6.22
N ALA A 185 -10.64 -0.80 6.57
CA ALA A 185 -11.92 -0.24 6.16
C ALA A 185 -12.04 -0.11 4.63
N GLY A 186 -11.00 0.36 3.96
CA GLY A 186 -10.98 0.48 2.50
C GLY A 186 -11.07 -0.87 1.79
N LEU A 187 -10.32 -1.87 2.26
CA LEU A 187 -10.37 -3.23 1.73
C LEU A 187 -11.74 -3.87 1.92
N ALA A 188 -12.35 -3.71 3.10
CA ALA A 188 -13.69 -4.23 3.39
C ALA A 188 -14.74 -3.60 2.45
N ALA A 189 -14.75 -2.27 2.33
CA ALA A 189 -15.66 -1.56 1.44
C ALA A 189 -15.48 -1.95 -0.03
N TRP A 190 -14.24 -2.19 -0.45
CA TRP A 190 -13.93 -2.60 -1.83
C TRP A 190 -14.46 -4.00 -2.15
N VAL A 191 -14.24 -4.95 -1.24
CA VAL A 191 -14.77 -6.32 -1.35
C VAL A 191 -16.30 -6.31 -1.32
N GLU A 192 -16.91 -5.57 -0.39
CA GLU A 192 -18.36 -5.46 -0.26
C GLU A 192 -19.02 -4.91 -1.54
N LYS A 193 -18.47 -3.83 -2.10
CA LYS A 193 -18.93 -3.27 -3.38
C LYS A 193 -18.88 -4.31 -4.51
N ALA A 194 -17.79 -5.06 -4.62
CA ALA A 194 -17.64 -6.08 -5.65
C ALA A 194 -18.58 -7.27 -5.40
N ALA A 195 -18.74 -7.70 -4.13
CA ALA A 195 -19.64 -8.77 -3.76
C ALA A 195 -21.09 -8.48 -4.20
N HIS A 196 -21.55 -7.25 -3.95
CA HIS A 196 -22.86 -6.79 -4.44
C HIS A 196 -22.94 -6.72 -5.97
N GLN A 197 -21.93 -6.15 -6.61
CA GLN A 197 -21.92 -5.94 -8.06
C GLN A 197 -21.91 -7.26 -8.86
N TYR A 198 -21.20 -8.26 -8.35
CA TYR A 198 -21.03 -9.57 -9.03
C TYR A 198 -21.86 -10.69 -8.43
N GLU A 199 -22.73 -10.38 -7.45
CA GLU A 199 -23.59 -11.33 -6.75
C GLU A 199 -22.82 -12.54 -6.17
N VAL A 200 -21.63 -12.28 -5.60
CA VAL A 200 -20.75 -13.30 -5.02
C VAL A 200 -20.80 -13.21 -3.50
N THR A 201 -21.03 -14.36 -2.84
CA THR A 201 -21.16 -14.44 -1.38
C THR A 201 -19.94 -15.02 -0.66
N HIS A 202 -18.93 -15.48 -1.41
CA HIS A 202 -17.73 -16.09 -0.84
C HIS A 202 -16.50 -15.26 -1.20
N VAL A 203 -15.65 -15.04 -0.21
CA VAL A 203 -14.38 -14.32 -0.38
C VAL A 203 -13.24 -15.24 0.04
N ALA A 204 -12.21 -15.34 -0.80
CA ALA A 204 -10.95 -15.99 -0.49
C ALA A 204 -9.87 -14.93 -0.26
N LEU A 205 -9.18 -15.00 0.86
CA LEU A 205 -8.08 -14.11 1.21
C LEU A 205 -6.76 -14.85 0.96
N GLY A 206 -5.83 -14.22 0.25
CA GLY A 206 -4.54 -14.81 -0.10
C GLY A 206 -3.41 -13.78 -0.10
N GLY A 207 -2.17 -14.26 0.08
CA GLY A 207 -0.95 -13.46 0.09
C GLY A 207 -0.40 -13.17 1.48
N GLY A 208 0.90 -12.84 1.51
CA GLY A 208 1.67 -12.69 2.76
C GLY A 208 1.21 -11.54 3.66
N CYS A 209 0.56 -10.51 3.10
CA CYS A 209 0.09 -9.38 3.90
C CYS A 209 -1.01 -9.77 4.91
N PHE A 210 -1.70 -10.89 4.72
CA PHE A 210 -2.66 -11.42 5.70
C PHE A 210 -2.02 -12.06 6.93
N HIS A 211 -0.69 -12.16 7.01
CA HIS A 211 -0.01 -12.44 8.27
C HIS A 211 -0.10 -11.26 9.27
N ASN A 212 -0.35 -10.04 8.76
CA ASN A 212 -0.64 -8.89 9.61
C ASN A 212 -1.96 -9.10 10.37
N ALA A 213 -1.89 -9.15 11.71
CA ALA A 213 -3.03 -9.45 12.55
C ALA A 213 -4.13 -8.38 12.46
N LEU A 214 -3.75 -7.11 12.26
CA LEU A 214 -4.68 -5.99 12.19
C LEU A 214 -5.47 -5.93 10.87
N LEU A 215 -5.01 -6.61 9.81
CA LEU A 215 -5.76 -6.75 8.56
C LEU A 215 -6.76 -7.92 8.56
N ARG A 216 -6.65 -8.86 9.53
CA ARG A 216 -7.50 -10.05 9.60
C ARG A 216 -8.72 -9.88 10.49
N HIS A 217 -8.77 -8.86 11.31
CA HIS A 217 -9.84 -8.56 12.26
C HIS A 217 -10.70 -7.39 11.82
#